data_b2351fbb895985a0470ee8d3d91b9cd2
#
_entry.id   b2351fbb895985a0470ee8d3d91b9cd2
#
_cell.length_a   1.000
_cell.length_b   1.000
_cell.length_c   1.000
_cell.angle_alpha   90.00
_cell.angle_beta   90.00
_cell.angle_gamma   90.00
#
_symmetry.space_group_name_H-M   'P 1'
#
loop_
_entity.id
_entity.type
_entity.pdbx_description
1 polymer ?
#
loop_
_entity_poly.entity_id
_entity_poly.type
_entity_poly.pdbx_seq_one_letter_code
_entity_poly.pdbx_strand_id
1 'polypeptide(L)'
;MHVMIEITIALLFLGIFAGLLSGFFGIGSGIILVPAYIFLFEFLNFPKEIIPFLATGTSMTTMALVIPNAARTHYKNGNVDMDVLRIVFLVGLLFAFLGRYISFFFESTTLQIIIAVSLTLAALQLIFDISPKQTSTQINKVELILVIAAIASLTSIVGIGGGILMIPYFKFRGLSMHKAIGTSSVMGFSFALSSSIAVFLFVPEAAKELDYLIGAAFYPAISVSYTHLTLPTRS
;
A
#
# COMPACT_ATOMS: atom_id res chain seq x y z
N MET A 1 21.18 19.72 11.48
CA MET A 1 21.96 18.83 10.59
C MET A 1 22.08 17.41 11.16
N HIS A 2 22.46 17.19 12.43
CA HIS A 2 22.58 15.85 13.03
C HIS A 2 21.26 15.06 13.00
N VAL A 3 20.16 15.64 13.42
CA VAL A 3 18.83 14.99 13.44
C VAL A 3 18.39 14.48 12.06
N MET A 4 18.67 15.25 11.00
CA MET A 4 18.33 14.82 9.62
C MET A 4 19.15 13.62 9.15
N ILE A 5 20.42 13.53 9.59
CA ILE A 5 21.29 12.37 9.27
C ILE A 5 20.75 11.13 9.99
N GLU A 6 20.39 11.25 11.27
CA GLU A 6 19.82 10.15 12.06
C GLU A 6 18.51 9.64 11.47
N ILE A 7 17.59 10.55 11.06
CA ILE A 7 16.35 10.21 10.38
C ILE A 7 16.63 9.49 9.07
N THR A 8 17.57 9.99 8.28
CA THR A 8 17.94 9.35 6.99
C THR A 8 18.46 7.94 7.21
N ILE A 9 19.33 7.74 8.20
CA ILE A 9 19.85 6.41 8.56
C ILE A 9 18.72 5.48 9.02
N ALA A 10 17.83 5.95 9.89
CA ALA A 10 16.69 5.17 10.37
C ALA A 10 15.76 4.76 9.21
N LEU A 11 15.48 5.68 8.29
CA LEU A 11 14.68 5.41 7.09
C LEU A 11 15.35 4.43 6.13
N LEU A 12 16.69 4.47 6.02
CA LEU A 12 17.47 3.50 5.25
C LEU A 12 17.28 2.08 5.81
N PHE A 13 17.49 1.89 7.11
CA PHE A 13 17.28 0.60 7.76
C PHE A 13 15.83 0.13 7.64
N LEU A 14 14.87 1.01 7.84
CA LEU A 14 13.46 0.71 7.68
C LEU A 14 13.13 0.26 6.26
N GLY A 15 13.64 0.96 5.24
CA GLY A 15 13.43 0.63 3.83
C GLY A 15 13.99 -0.73 3.47
N ILE A 16 15.23 -1.03 3.91
CA ILE A 16 15.86 -2.34 3.68
C ILE A 16 15.04 -3.44 4.37
N PHE A 17 14.67 -3.27 5.63
CA PHE A 17 13.93 -4.25 6.41
C PHE A 17 12.54 -4.50 5.82
N ALA A 18 11.79 -3.42 5.53
CA ALA A 18 10.47 -3.53 4.91
C ALA A 18 10.53 -4.16 3.51
N GLY A 19 11.57 -3.84 2.73
CA GLY A 19 11.80 -4.41 1.40
C GLY A 19 12.10 -5.91 1.45
N LEU A 20 12.98 -6.34 2.35
CA LEU A 20 13.30 -7.76 2.54
C LEU A 20 12.07 -8.56 2.98
N LEU A 21 11.36 -8.11 4.01
CA LEU A 21 10.17 -8.81 4.49
C LEU A 21 9.05 -8.82 3.44
N SER A 22 8.82 -7.70 2.76
CA SER A 22 7.84 -7.64 1.68
C SER A 22 8.18 -8.59 0.53
N GLY A 23 9.47 -8.70 0.18
CA GLY A 23 9.96 -9.61 -0.86
C GLY A 23 9.79 -11.08 -0.47
N PHE A 24 10.12 -11.43 0.79
CA PHE A 24 9.98 -12.80 1.29
C PHE A 24 8.51 -13.26 1.38
N PHE A 25 7.66 -12.42 1.94
CA PHE A 25 6.27 -12.80 2.21
C PHE A 25 5.29 -12.42 1.10
N GLY A 26 5.69 -11.57 0.16
CA GLY A 26 4.81 -11.10 -0.93
C GLY A 26 3.64 -10.23 -0.46
N ILE A 27 3.68 -9.72 0.80
CA ILE A 27 2.57 -9.04 1.48
C ILE A 27 2.47 -7.54 1.20
N GLY A 28 3.46 -6.98 0.51
CA GLY A 28 3.58 -5.54 0.31
C GLY A 28 4.23 -4.83 1.51
N SER A 29 5.05 -3.82 1.24
CA SER A 29 5.83 -3.10 2.26
C SER A 29 4.96 -2.23 3.18
N GLY A 30 3.75 -1.86 2.77
CA GLY A 30 2.89 -0.92 3.51
C GLY A 30 2.52 -1.37 4.91
N ILE A 31 2.38 -2.69 5.16
CA ILE A 31 2.09 -3.23 6.50
C ILE A 31 3.17 -2.85 7.51
N ILE A 32 4.42 -2.75 7.07
CA ILE A 32 5.55 -2.39 7.91
C ILE A 32 5.76 -0.87 7.89
N LEU A 33 5.62 -0.25 6.72
CA LEU A 33 5.89 1.18 6.54
C LEU A 33 4.90 2.06 7.29
N VAL A 34 3.60 1.71 7.30
CA VAL A 34 2.58 2.55 7.95
C VAL A 34 2.81 2.68 9.46
N PRO A 35 2.94 1.60 10.24
CA PRO A 35 3.26 1.72 11.66
C PRO A 35 4.59 2.45 11.90
N ALA A 36 5.60 2.14 11.12
CA ALA A 36 6.91 2.76 11.26
C ALA A 36 6.88 4.27 11.00
N TYR A 37 6.10 4.73 10.01
CA TYR A 37 5.91 6.15 9.77
C TYR A 37 5.08 6.83 10.86
N ILE A 38 4.10 6.14 11.46
CA ILE A 38 3.37 6.67 12.63
C ILE A 38 4.36 6.94 13.77
N PHE A 39 5.19 5.96 14.14
CA PHE A 39 6.21 6.13 15.18
C PHE A 39 7.23 7.22 14.84
N LEU A 40 7.67 7.29 13.58
CA LEU A 40 8.61 8.31 13.14
C LEU A 40 8.00 9.72 13.27
N PHE A 41 6.76 9.92 12.84
CA PHE A 41 6.11 11.23 12.89
C PHE A 41 5.77 11.64 14.32
N GLU A 42 5.43 10.69 15.20
CA GLU A 42 5.33 10.95 16.64
C GLU A 42 6.67 11.39 17.24
N PHE A 43 7.76 10.70 16.88
CA PHE A 43 9.12 11.05 17.33
C PHE A 43 9.54 12.45 16.83
N LEU A 44 9.13 12.84 15.62
CA LEU A 44 9.37 14.15 15.06
C LEU A 44 8.43 15.24 15.60
N ASN A 45 7.56 14.88 16.56
CA ASN A 45 6.56 15.79 17.15
C ASN A 45 5.62 16.45 16.14
N PHE A 46 5.24 15.71 15.09
CA PHE A 46 4.21 16.21 14.16
C PHE A 46 2.85 16.31 14.87
N PRO A 47 1.95 17.20 14.42
CA PRO A 47 0.62 17.30 14.99
C PRO A 47 -0.11 15.95 14.93
N LYS A 48 -0.60 15.48 16.08
CA LYS A 48 -1.22 14.13 16.21
C LYS A 48 -2.43 13.96 15.30
N GLU A 49 -3.11 15.04 14.98
CA GLU A 49 -4.29 15.08 14.15
C GLU A 49 -4.03 14.62 12.73
N ILE A 50 -2.79 14.79 12.22
CA ILE A 50 -2.44 14.47 10.82
C ILE A 50 -1.51 13.27 10.68
N ILE A 51 -0.92 12.77 11.77
CA ILE A 51 0.05 11.65 11.72
C ILE A 51 -0.47 10.44 10.94
N PRO A 52 -1.67 9.89 11.22
CA PRO A 52 -2.16 8.71 10.49
C PRO A 52 -2.34 8.98 9.01
N PHE A 53 -2.81 10.19 8.68
CA PHE A 53 -3.00 10.61 7.31
C PHE A 53 -1.67 10.75 6.56
N LEU A 54 -0.65 11.35 7.18
CA LEU A 54 0.69 11.47 6.61
C LEU A 54 1.36 10.09 6.45
N ALA A 55 1.24 9.23 7.46
CA ALA A 55 1.86 7.90 7.43
C ALA A 55 1.30 7.04 6.29
N THR A 56 -0.02 6.99 6.14
CA THR A 56 -0.67 6.25 5.06
C THR A 56 -0.39 6.87 3.69
N GLY A 57 -0.37 8.21 3.60
CA GLY A 57 -0.04 8.95 2.38
C GLY A 57 1.41 8.73 1.93
N THR A 58 2.37 8.82 2.86
CA THR A 58 3.79 8.57 2.60
C THR A 58 4.01 7.12 2.16
N SER A 59 3.36 6.16 2.81
CA SER A 59 3.44 4.74 2.45
C SER A 59 2.94 4.50 1.02
N MET A 60 1.77 5.02 0.65
CA MET A 60 1.21 4.86 -0.71
C MET A 60 2.10 5.52 -1.77
N THR A 61 2.62 6.71 -1.49
CA THR A 61 3.52 7.42 -2.42
C THR A 61 4.84 6.65 -2.62
N THR A 62 5.41 6.12 -1.55
CA THR A 62 6.58 5.23 -1.64
C THR A 62 6.29 4.01 -2.49
N MET A 63 5.15 3.34 -2.26
CA MET A 63 4.76 2.16 -3.03
C MET A 63 4.51 2.48 -4.51
N ALA A 64 3.96 3.65 -4.84
CA ALA A 64 3.76 4.08 -6.23
C ALA A 64 5.08 4.16 -7.03
N LEU A 65 6.19 4.45 -6.36
CA LEU A 65 7.52 4.49 -6.97
C LEU A 65 8.21 3.12 -7.03
N VAL A 66 7.95 2.26 -6.06
CA VAL A 66 8.66 0.97 -5.90
C VAL A 66 7.98 -0.17 -6.67
N ILE A 67 6.66 -0.28 -6.60
CA ILE A 67 5.90 -1.40 -7.19
C ILE A 67 6.03 -1.50 -8.72
N PRO A 68 6.21 -0.43 -9.51
CA PRO A 68 6.32 -0.53 -10.97
C PRO A 68 7.34 -1.55 -11.45
N ASN A 69 8.47 -1.68 -10.76
CA ASN A 69 9.51 -2.64 -11.13
C ASN A 69 9.03 -4.09 -10.94
N ALA A 70 8.39 -4.39 -9.82
CA ALA A 70 7.80 -5.71 -9.56
C ALA A 70 6.65 -6.01 -10.55
N ALA A 71 5.74 -5.06 -10.74
CA ALA A 71 4.62 -5.18 -11.67
C ALA A 71 5.11 -5.46 -13.10
N ARG A 72 6.15 -4.74 -13.56
CA ARG A 72 6.77 -4.94 -14.88
C ARG A 72 7.39 -6.34 -15.00
N THR A 73 8.07 -6.81 -13.96
CA THR A 73 8.68 -8.15 -13.95
C THR A 73 7.63 -9.23 -14.04
N HIS A 74 6.57 -9.15 -13.23
CA HIS A 74 5.46 -10.09 -13.29
C HIS A 74 4.73 -10.07 -14.64
N TYR A 75 4.55 -8.88 -15.21
CA TYR A 75 3.96 -8.75 -16.55
C TYR A 75 4.81 -9.43 -17.62
N LYS A 76 6.13 -9.18 -17.64
CA LYS A 76 7.07 -9.80 -18.59
C LYS A 76 7.13 -11.33 -18.48
N ASN A 77 7.01 -11.83 -17.27
CA ASN A 77 7.03 -13.29 -17.00
C ASN A 77 5.68 -13.98 -17.27
N GLY A 78 4.69 -13.27 -17.79
CA GLY A 78 3.37 -13.83 -18.06
C GLY A 78 2.55 -14.17 -16.81
N ASN A 79 2.95 -13.65 -15.65
CA ASN A 79 2.31 -13.89 -14.35
C ASN A 79 1.10 -12.98 -14.08
N VAL A 80 0.63 -12.23 -15.07
CA VAL A 80 -0.53 -11.36 -14.94
C VAL A 80 -1.73 -11.98 -15.64
N ASP A 81 -2.87 -12.01 -14.98
CA ASP A 81 -4.13 -12.40 -15.59
C ASP A 81 -4.77 -11.15 -16.24
N MET A 82 -4.64 -11.08 -17.56
CA MET A 82 -5.09 -9.91 -18.33
C MET A 82 -6.60 -9.78 -18.39
N ASP A 83 -7.34 -10.89 -18.31
CA ASP A 83 -8.80 -10.85 -18.35
C ASP A 83 -9.36 -10.27 -17.05
N VAL A 84 -8.82 -10.69 -15.93
CA VAL A 84 -9.13 -10.08 -14.62
C VAL A 84 -8.71 -8.60 -14.62
N LEU A 85 -7.47 -8.31 -15.01
CA LEU A 85 -6.92 -6.95 -14.97
C LEU A 85 -7.76 -5.95 -15.78
N ARG A 86 -8.16 -6.31 -17.01
CA ARG A 86 -8.98 -5.43 -17.88
C ARG A 86 -10.31 -5.04 -17.24
N ILE A 87 -10.91 -5.96 -16.46
CA ILE A 87 -12.20 -5.70 -15.82
C ILE A 87 -12.03 -4.73 -14.64
N VAL A 88 -10.97 -4.88 -13.85
CA VAL A 88 -10.88 -4.21 -12.54
C VAL A 88 -9.87 -3.08 -12.45
N PHE A 89 -9.04 -2.86 -13.46
CA PHE A 89 -8.00 -1.83 -13.40
C PHE A 89 -8.55 -0.42 -13.16
N LEU A 90 -9.54 -0.01 -13.95
CA LEU A 90 -10.19 1.29 -13.80
C LEU A 90 -10.99 1.39 -12.49
N VAL A 91 -11.65 0.29 -12.09
CA VAL A 91 -12.34 0.21 -10.81
C VAL A 91 -11.36 0.44 -9.66
N GLY A 92 -10.21 -0.24 -9.70
CA GLY A 92 -9.16 -0.08 -8.69
C GLY A 92 -8.63 1.34 -8.61
N LEU A 93 -8.35 1.98 -9.76
CA LEU A 93 -7.93 3.38 -9.79
C LEU A 93 -8.96 4.31 -9.15
N LEU A 94 -10.22 4.19 -9.57
CA LEU A 94 -11.30 5.05 -9.09
C LEU A 94 -11.50 4.89 -7.58
N PHE A 95 -11.66 3.65 -7.12
CA PHE A 95 -12.00 3.37 -5.73
C PHE A 95 -10.80 3.56 -4.76
N ALA A 96 -9.58 3.42 -5.23
CA ALA A 96 -8.41 3.81 -4.44
C ALA A 96 -8.34 5.33 -4.25
N PHE A 97 -8.63 6.11 -5.30
CA PHE A 97 -8.75 7.56 -5.19
C PHE A 97 -9.86 7.97 -4.22
N LEU A 98 -11.05 7.40 -4.39
CA LEU A 98 -12.19 7.69 -3.53
C LEU A 98 -11.93 7.28 -2.07
N GLY A 99 -11.33 6.12 -1.83
CA GLY A 99 -10.94 5.69 -0.49
C GLY A 99 -9.99 6.69 0.18
N ARG A 100 -8.98 7.15 -0.55
CA ARG A 100 -8.06 8.18 -0.05
C ARG A 100 -8.76 9.52 0.19
N TYR A 101 -9.62 9.95 -0.73
CA TYR A 101 -10.42 11.15 -0.56
C TYR A 101 -11.34 11.07 0.67
N ILE A 102 -12.01 9.93 0.86
CA ILE A 102 -12.87 9.72 2.03
C ILE A 102 -12.05 9.75 3.33
N SER A 103 -10.82 9.21 3.34
CA SER A 103 -9.96 9.22 4.53
C SER A 103 -9.63 10.63 5.01
N PHE A 104 -9.68 11.63 4.14
CA PHE A 104 -9.47 13.03 4.49
C PHE A 104 -10.54 13.60 5.45
N PHE A 105 -11.73 13.02 5.45
CA PHE A 105 -12.83 13.44 6.31
C PHE A 105 -12.87 12.69 7.66
N PHE A 106 -11.99 11.71 7.85
CA PHE A 106 -11.92 10.99 9.12
C PHE A 106 -11.11 11.77 10.16
N GLU A 107 -11.61 11.76 11.38
CA GLU A 107 -10.80 12.18 12.52
C GLU A 107 -9.59 11.24 12.69
N SER A 108 -8.48 11.79 13.21
CA SER A 108 -7.24 11.06 13.45
C SER A 108 -7.47 9.75 14.21
N THR A 109 -8.26 9.78 15.28
CA THR A 109 -8.57 8.61 16.10
C THR A 109 -9.30 7.53 15.30
N THR A 110 -10.29 7.91 14.49
CA THR A 110 -11.02 6.98 13.64
C THR A 110 -10.11 6.32 12.62
N LEU A 111 -9.24 7.10 11.99
CA LEU A 111 -8.27 6.60 11.01
C LEU A 111 -7.26 5.64 11.68
N GLN A 112 -6.77 5.97 12.88
CA GLN A 112 -5.89 5.08 13.66
C GLN A 112 -6.56 3.74 13.99
N ILE A 113 -7.83 3.75 14.39
CA ILE A 113 -8.59 2.53 14.68
C ILE A 113 -8.74 1.68 13.41
N ILE A 114 -9.10 2.30 12.28
CA ILE A 114 -9.22 1.58 10.99
C ILE A 114 -7.88 0.95 10.60
N ILE A 115 -6.77 1.68 10.74
CA ILE A 115 -5.43 1.18 10.47
C ILE A 115 -5.11 0.01 11.41
N ALA A 116 -5.28 0.18 12.72
CA ALA A 116 -4.95 -0.84 13.72
C ALA A 116 -5.74 -2.13 13.51
N VAL A 117 -7.06 -2.03 13.30
CA VAL A 117 -7.92 -3.19 13.03
C VAL A 117 -7.51 -3.88 11.73
N SER A 118 -7.28 -3.12 10.66
CA SER A 118 -6.90 -3.68 9.36
C SER A 118 -5.54 -4.39 9.41
N LEU A 119 -4.55 -3.80 10.10
CA LEU A 119 -3.23 -4.42 10.27
C LEU A 119 -3.29 -5.66 11.15
N THR A 120 -4.11 -5.64 12.20
CA THR A 120 -4.32 -6.81 13.08
C THR A 120 -4.96 -7.96 12.30
N LEU A 121 -6.01 -7.70 11.52
CA LEU A 121 -6.64 -8.71 10.67
C LEU A 121 -5.67 -9.26 9.62
N ALA A 122 -4.86 -8.40 9.01
CA ALA A 122 -3.83 -8.79 8.07
C ALA A 122 -2.76 -9.69 8.74
N ALA A 123 -2.33 -9.36 9.93
CA ALA A 123 -1.38 -10.17 10.70
C ALA A 123 -1.97 -11.53 11.09
N LEU A 124 -3.21 -11.57 11.56
CA LEU A 124 -3.91 -12.82 11.87
C LEU A 124 -4.07 -13.70 10.64
N GLN A 125 -4.42 -13.12 9.49
CA GLN A 125 -4.51 -13.86 8.23
C GLN A 125 -3.17 -14.53 7.85
N LEU A 126 -2.04 -13.83 8.07
CA LEU A 126 -0.70 -14.38 7.80
C LEU A 126 -0.31 -15.48 8.78
N ILE A 127 -0.57 -15.27 10.07
CA ILE A 127 -0.19 -16.24 11.13
C ILE A 127 -0.96 -17.54 10.99
N PHE A 128 -2.26 -17.46 10.73
CA PHE A 128 -3.14 -18.63 10.67
C PHE A 128 -3.28 -19.21 9.25
N ASP A 129 -2.59 -18.65 8.25
CA ASP A 129 -2.69 -19.05 6.82
C ASP A 129 -4.15 -19.28 6.39
N ILE A 130 -5.01 -18.33 6.76
CA ILE A 130 -6.45 -18.41 6.45
C ILE A 130 -6.60 -18.20 4.94
N SER A 131 -6.31 -19.25 4.21
CA SER A 131 -6.55 -19.29 2.76
C SER A 131 -7.83 -20.04 2.50
N PRO A 132 -8.89 -19.40 1.99
CA PRO A 132 -10.13 -20.11 1.66
C PRO A 132 -9.84 -21.22 0.65
N LYS A 133 -10.51 -22.36 0.83
CA LYS A 133 -10.44 -23.46 -0.16
C LYS A 133 -10.99 -22.95 -1.49
N GLN A 134 -10.33 -23.30 -2.58
CA GLN A 134 -10.77 -22.95 -3.92
C GLN A 134 -12.21 -23.40 -4.16
N THR A 135 -13.12 -22.48 -4.42
CA THR A 135 -14.56 -22.79 -4.49
C THR A 135 -15.08 -22.73 -5.94
N SER A 136 -14.47 -21.94 -6.82
CA SER A 136 -14.98 -21.78 -8.19
C SER A 136 -13.86 -21.30 -9.13
N THR A 137 -13.85 -21.85 -10.34
CA THR A 137 -13.00 -21.40 -11.45
C THR A 137 -13.64 -20.27 -12.25
N GLN A 138 -14.95 -20.06 -12.12
CA GLN A 138 -15.65 -18.96 -12.81
C GLN A 138 -15.74 -17.74 -11.91
N ILE A 139 -15.10 -16.66 -12.33
CA ILE A 139 -15.15 -15.37 -11.65
C ILE A 139 -16.39 -14.61 -12.12
N ASN A 140 -17.34 -14.36 -11.21
CA ASN A 140 -18.45 -13.46 -11.51
C ASN A 140 -17.91 -12.02 -11.63
N LYS A 141 -18.14 -11.39 -12.77
CA LYS A 141 -17.63 -10.03 -13.04
C LYS A 141 -18.17 -8.99 -12.04
N VAL A 142 -19.42 -9.08 -11.66
CA VAL A 142 -20.03 -8.13 -10.72
C VAL A 142 -19.40 -8.28 -9.33
N GLU A 143 -19.29 -9.51 -8.85
CA GLU A 143 -18.61 -9.79 -7.57
C GLU A 143 -17.16 -9.31 -7.60
N LEU A 144 -16.42 -9.61 -8.66
CA LEU A 144 -15.03 -9.17 -8.83
C LEU A 144 -14.91 -7.65 -8.72
N ILE A 145 -15.79 -6.91 -9.42
CA ILE A 145 -15.82 -5.44 -9.37
C ILE A 145 -16.09 -4.95 -7.96
N LEU A 146 -17.10 -5.49 -7.27
CA LEU A 146 -17.47 -5.06 -5.92
C LEU A 146 -16.37 -5.36 -4.90
N VAL A 147 -15.76 -6.55 -4.96
CA VAL A 147 -14.68 -6.94 -4.04
C VAL A 147 -13.44 -6.08 -4.28
N ILE A 148 -13.05 -5.86 -5.53
CA ILE A 148 -11.89 -5.01 -5.83
C ILE A 148 -12.14 -3.55 -5.46
N ALA A 149 -13.35 -3.04 -5.66
CA ALA A 149 -13.72 -1.69 -5.22
C ALA A 149 -13.57 -1.55 -3.68
N ALA A 150 -14.07 -2.52 -2.92
CA ALA A 150 -13.94 -2.53 -1.46
C ALA A 150 -12.47 -2.64 -1.01
N ILE A 151 -11.70 -3.55 -1.61
CA ILE A 151 -10.26 -3.73 -1.32
C ILE A 151 -9.48 -2.44 -1.67
N ALA A 152 -9.71 -1.85 -2.84
CA ALA A 152 -9.03 -0.64 -3.28
C ALA A 152 -9.30 0.54 -2.33
N SER A 153 -10.56 0.73 -1.93
CA SER A 153 -10.93 1.77 -0.97
C SER A 153 -10.26 1.55 0.39
N LEU A 154 -10.41 0.36 0.97
CA LEU A 154 -9.87 0.03 2.29
C LEU A 154 -8.35 0.15 2.32
N THR A 155 -7.66 -0.47 1.35
CA THR A 155 -6.20 -0.46 1.32
C THR A 155 -5.61 0.92 1.05
N SER A 156 -6.32 1.78 0.33
CA SER A 156 -5.94 3.17 0.11
C SER A 156 -6.12 4.02 1.38
N ILE A 157 -7.17 3.78 2.18
CA ILE A 157 -7.37 4.41 3.49
C ILE A 157 -6.23 4.01 4.44
N VAL A 158 -5.93 2.72 4.51
CA VAL A 158 -4.96 2.13 5.47
C VAL A 158 -3.51 2.33 5.02
N GLY A 159 -3.26 2.53 3.72
CA GLY A 159 -1.90 2.74 3.22
C GLY A 159 -1.07 1.47 3.00
N ILE A 160 -1.70 0.29 2.87
CA ILE A 160 -0.98 -1.01 2.87
C ILE A 160 -0.77 -1.64 1.50
N GLY A 161 -1.35 -1.08 0.44
CA GLY A 161 -1.37 -1.74 -0.87
C GLY A 161 -2.29 -2.97 -0.90
N GLY A 162 -2.79 -3.33 -2.08
CA GLY A 162 -3.85 -4.34 -2.17
C GLY A 162 -3.42 -5.80 -2.05
N GLY A 163 -2.11 -6.10 -2.10
CA GLY A 163 -1.61 -7.48 -2.27
C GLY A 163 -2.13 -8.47 -1.23
N ILE A 164 -2.08 -8.08 0.05
CA ILE A 164 -2.46 -8.97 1.15
C ILE A 164 -3.93 -9.43 1.10
N LEU A 165 -4.82 -8.62 0.58
CA LEU A 165 -6.24 -8.95 0.44
C LEU A 165 -6.56 -9.55 -0.93
N MET A 166 -5.89 -9.07 -1.98
CA MET A 166 -6.15 -9.55 -3.35
C MET A 166 -5.60 -10.95 -3.61
N ILE A 167 -4.42 -11.29 -3.09
CA ILE A 167 -3.81 -12.61 -3.35
C ILE A 167 -4.70 -13.75 -2.84
N PRO A 168 -5.18 -13.74 -1.57
CA PRO A 168 -6.09 -14.78 -1.09
C PRO A 168 -7.41 -14.81 -1.88
N TYR A 169 -7.96 -13.66 -2.23
CA TYR A 169 -9.17 -13.58 -3.03
C TYR A 169 -8.99 -14.20 -4.41
N PHE A 170 -7.91 -13.88 -5.12
CA PHE A 170 -7.64 -14.46 -6.44
C PHE A 170 -7.36 -15.97 -6.37
N LYS A 171 -6.65 -16.43 -5.34
CA LYS A 171 -6.47 -17.86 -5.07
C LYS A 171 -7.80 -18.57 -4.84
N PHE A 172 -8.66 -17.98 -4.02
CA PHE A 172 -10.01 -18.50 -3.76
C PHE A 172 -10.83 -18.63 -5.05
N ARG A 173 -10.62 -17.71 -5.99
CA ARG A 173 -11.26 -17.71 -7.32
C ARG A 173 -10.55 -18.56 -8.36
N GLY A 174 -9.55 -19.34 -7.98
CA GLY A 174 -8.92 -20.33 -8.84
C GLY A 174 -7.71 -19.86 -9.64
N LEU A 175 -7.23 -18.62 -9.43
CA LEU A 175 -5.96 -18.21 -10.02
C LEU A 175 -4.80 -18.98 -9.38
N SER A 176 -3.82 -19.38 -10.21
CA SER A 176 -2.56 -19.93 -9.69
C SER A 176 -1.84 -18.87 -8.83
N MET A 177 -0.99 -19.29 -7.90
CA MET A 177 -0.26 -18.39 -7.00
C MET A 177 0.51 -17.33 -7.78
N HIS A 178 1.20 -17.70 -8.86
CA HIS A 178 1.94 -16.77 -9.71
C HIS A 178 1.04 -15.72 -10.37
N LYS A 179 -0.12 -16.15 -10.88
CA LYS A 179 -1.12 -15.24 -11.45
C LYS A 179 -1.73 -14.32 -10.41
N ALA A 180 -2.04 -14.84 -9.23
CA ALA A 180 -2.57 -14.05 -8.11
C ALA A 180 -1.58 -12.96 -7.67
N ILE A 181 -0.30 -13.31 -7.47
CA ILE A 181 0.74 -12.35 -7.10
C ILE A 181 0.97 -11.32 -8.21
N GLY A 182 1.13 -11.77 -9.46
CA GLY A 182 1.41 -10.88 -10.58
C GLY A 182 0.28 -9.89 -10.84
N THR A 183 -0.97 -10.36 -10.86
CA THR A 183 -2.15 -9.51 -11.05
C THR A 183 -2.31 -8.53 -9.88
N SER A 184 -2.12 -9.00 -8.63
CA SER A 184 -2.15 -8.15 -7.44
C SER A 184 -1.06 -7.09 -7.45
N SER A 185 0.14 -7.38 -7.98
CA SER A 185 1.23 -6.39 -8.09
C SER A 185 0.86 -5.25 -9.04
N VAL A 186 0.29 -5.56 -10.20
CA VAL A 186 -0.15 -4.51 -11.15
C VAL A 186 -1.31 -3.69 -10.56
N MET A 187 -2.26 -4.35 -9.90
CA MET A 187 -3.37 -3.67 -9.22
C MET A 187 -2.86 -2.82 -8.04
N GLY A 188 -1.92 -3.33 -7.24
CA GLY A 188 -1.28 -2.60 -6.16
C GLY A 188 -0.59 -1.32 -6.64
N PHE A 189 0.08 -1.37 -7.80
CA PHE A 189 0.61 -0.16 -8.44
C PHE A 189 -0.50 0.84 -8.78
N SER A 190 -1.61 0.38 -9.39
CA SER A 190 -2.73 1.27 -9.73
C SER A 190 -3.34 1.92 -8.49
N PHE A 191 -3.50 1.19 -7.38
CA PHE A 191 -3.99 1.72 -6.13
C PHE A 191 -3.03 2.75 -5.53
N ALA A 192 -1.74 2.43 -5.49
CA ALA A 192 -0.71 3.31 -4.95
C ALA A 192 -0.59 4.62 -5.76
N LEU A 193 -0.60 4.53 -7.08
CA LEU A 193 -0.54 5.69 -7.97
C LEU A 193 -1.76 6.60 -7.78
N SER A 194 -2.95 6.02 -7.81
CA SER A 194 -4.20 6.76 -7.66
C SER A 194 -4.34 7.40 -6.27
N SER A 195 -3.98 6.66 -5.21
CA SER A 195 -3.93 7.19 -3.85
C SER A 195 -2.92 8.32 -3.71
N SER A 196 -1.74 8.19 -4.33
CA SER A 196 -0.71 9.24 -4.30
C SER A 196 -1.18 10.52 -4.96
N ILE A 197 -1.89 10.43 -6.09
CA ILE A 197 -2.49 11.60 -6.73
C ILE A 197 -3.44 12.30 -5.75
N ALA A 198 -4.29 11.55 -5.04
CA ALA A 198 -5.17 12.12 -4.04
C ALA A 198 -4.41 12.74 -2.86
N VAL A 199 -3.28 12.15 -2.43
CA VAL A 199 -2.40 12.71 -1.38
C VAL A 199 -1.83 14.07 -1.76
N PHE A 200 -1.53 14.29 -3.04
CA PHE A 200 -1.04 15.60 -3.51
C PHE A 200 -2.16 16.63 -3.69
N LEU A 201 -3.36 16.18 -3.99
CA LEU A 201 -4.51 17.07 -4.20
C LEU A 201 -5.20 17.48 -2.89
N PHE A 202 -5.25 16.58 -1.91
CA PHE A 202 -5.93 16.77 -0.63
C PHE A 202 -4.91 16.82 0.50
N VAL A 203 -4.57 18.06 0.92
CA VAL A 203 -3.56 18.30 1.96
C VAL A 203 -4.26 18.90 3.17
N PRO A 204 -4.16 18.28 4.37
CA PRO A 204 -4.69 18.87 5.59
C PRO A 204 -4.05 20.23 5.87
N GLU A 205 -4.82 21.20 6.37
CA GLU A 205 -4.32 22.55 6.65
C GLU A 205 -3.09 22.51 7.57
N ALA A 206 -3.13 21.71 8.63
CA ALA A 206 -2.00 21.53 9.55
C ALA A 206 -0.74 20.92 8.90
N ALA A 207 -0.86 20.31 7.73
CA ALA A 207 0.29 19.77 6.99
C ALA A 207 0.95 20.81 6.08
N LYS A 208 0.25 21.87 5.71
CA LYS A 208 0.77 22.91 4.80
C LYS A 208 1.90 23.74 5.38
N GLU A 209 1.96 23.84 6.71
CA GLU A 209 2.97 24.61 7.44
C GLU A 209 4.20 23.77 7.83
N LEU A 210 4.18 22.46 7.56
CA LEU A 210 5.27 21.57 7.93
C LEU A 210 6.32 21.49 6.82
N ASP A 211 7.58 21.62 7.24
CA ASP A 211 8.73 21.39 6.37
C ASP A 211 8.81 19.90 5.92
N TYR A 212 9.43 19.69 4.78
CA TYR A 212 9.73 18.37 4.23
C TYR A 212 8.49 17.55 3.76
N LEU A 213 7.34 18.21 3.55
CA LEU A 213 6.19 17.57 2.92
C LEU A 213 6.06 17.99 1.45
N ILE A 214 5.66 17.03 0.61
CA ILE A 214 5.18 17.28 -0.75
C ILE A 214 3.75 16.73 -0.79
N GLY A 215 2.77 17.65 -0.83
CA GLY A 215 1.39 17.29 -0.55
C GLY A 215 1.24 16.81 0.90
N ALA A 216 0.59 15.69 1.11
CA ALA A 216 0.51 15.01 2.40
C ALA A 216 1.44 13.78 2.48
N ALA A 217 2.65 13.89 1.92
CA ALA A 217 3.65 12.83 1.93
C ALA A 217 5.03 13.38 2.34
N PHE A 218 5.71 12.66 3.23
CA PHE A 218 7.02 13.03 3.77
C PHE A 218 8.13 12.65 2.78
N TYR A 219 8.67 13.62 2.03
CA TYR A 219 9.59 13.35 0.93
C TYR A 219 10.91 12.66 1.34
N PRO A 220 11.51 12.92 2.54
CA PRO A 220 12.73 12.20 2.92
C PRO A 220 12.51 10.69 3.03
N ALA A 221 11.36 10.27 3.55
CA ALA A 221 11.02 8.84 3.63
C ALA A 221 10.81 8.23 2.24
N ILE A 222 10.20 8.96 1.32
CA ILE A 222 9.96 8.51 -0.06
C ILE A 222 11.28 8.32 -0.80
N SER A 223 12.17 9.32 -0.75
CA SER A 223 13.45 9.28 -1.48
C SER A 223 14.36 8.16 -1.00
N VAL A 224 14.46 7.96 0.31
CA VAL A 224 15.28 6.90 0.91
C VAL A 224 14.72 5.51 0.62
N SER A 225 13.42 5.32 0.80
CA SER A 225 12.78 4.02 0.57
C SER A 225 12.83 3.62 -0.91
N TYR A 226 12.74 4.57 -1.85
CA TYR A 226 12.87 4.31 -3.28
C TYR A 226 14.23 3.72 -3.64
N THR A 227 15.33 4.30 -3.15
CA THR A 227 16.69 3.87 -3.50
C THR A 227 16.99 2.44 -3.06
N HIS A 228 16.37 1.94 -1.99
CA HIS A 228 16.65 0.62 -1.43
C HIS A 228 15.67 -0.46 -1.87
N LEU A 229 14.40 -0.11 -2.05
CA LEU A 229 13.37 -1.07 -2.49
C LEU A 229 13.46 -1.39 -4.01
N THR A 230 14.23 -0.60 -4.76
CA THR A 230 14.46 -0.84 -6.21
C THR A 230 15.70 -1.66 -6.50
N LEU A 231 16.47 -2.06 -5.49
CA LEU A 231 17.61 -2.96 -5.70
C LEU A 231 17.13 -4.26 -6.36
N PRO A 232 17.77 -4.70 -7.46
CA PRO A 232 17.36 -5.91 -8.13
C PRO A 232 17.59 -7.10 -7.20
N THR A 233 16.51 -7.72 -6.70
CA THR A 233 16.58 -9.07 -6.17
C THR A 233 16.92 -9.95 -7.36
N ARG A 234 18.20 -10.31 -7.49
CA ARG A 234 18.63 -11.32 -8.44
C ARG A 234 17.91 -12.61 -8.08
N SER A 235 16.89 -12.95 -8.86
CA SER A 235 16.32 -14.29 -8.94
C SER A 235 17.32 -15.23 -9.59
#